data_3d6d95ae36e9986bfca39c7a0de6409f
#
_entry.id   3d6d95ae36e9986bfca39c7a0de6409f
#
_cell.length_a   1.000
_cell.length_b   1.000
_cell.length_c   1.000
_cell.angle_alpha   90.00
_cell.angle_beta   90.00
_cell.angle_gamma   90.00
#
_symmetry.space_group_name_H-M   'P 1'
#
loop_
_entity.id
_entity.type
_entity.pdbx_description
1 polymer ?
#
loop_
_entity_poly.entity_id
_entity_poly.type
_entity_poly.pdbx_seq_one_letter_code
_entity_poly.pdbx_strand_id
1 'polypeptide(L)'
;MVKDVTQFNQYLTEEVVEDYSDGIIGRREALRRLGMLGLTAALAGSLLAACDAAGQGSASEPATGTPAGSVPAGPSARSTESITFAGPQDRKLQGAWAAADNPRGAVLVIHENRGLTDHIRSVTGRLAASGYSSLAVDLLSEEGGTASFTDEAEVTAALNSVPDSRFVADMKAAIGELETRAVDAKIGAVGFCFGGGMVWSLLAAGEPRLAAAAPFYGPLPDGADFAGSPNAAVLGVYAEQDERVNATREKAAEALEKARLTHEIVTFPNAGHAFFNDTGQRYNPAAAAAAYQKLIDWFGSHLG
;
A
#
# COMPACT_ATOMS: atom_id res chain seq x y z
N MET A 1 -6.41 -23.19 -9.51
CA MET A 1 -5.83 -22.55 -8.34
C MET A 1 -4.44 -21.99 -8.64
N VAL A 2 -4.21 -21.41 -9.85
CA VAL A 2 -2.93 -20.84 -10.32
C VAL A 2 -3.13 -19.41 -10.87
N LYS A 3 -4.33 -18.81 -10.72
CA LYS A 3 -4.64 -17.49 -11.32
C LYS A 3 -4.31 -16.27 -10.43
N ASP A 4 -4.23 -16.45 -9.09
CA ASP A 4 -4.07 -15.29 -8.18
C ASP A 4 -2.62 -14.80 -8.08
N VAL A 5 -1.65 -15.68 -8.22
CA VAL A 5 -0.21 -15.34 -8.18
C VAL A 5 0.23 -14.48 -9.38
N THR A 6 -0.49 -14.54 -10.50
CA THR A 6 -0.10 -13.89 -11.75
C THR A 6 -0.30 -12.37 -11.77
N GLN A 7 -1.30 -11.83 -11.08
CA GLN A 7 -1.63 -10.40 -11.18
C GLN A 7 -0.67 -9.52 -10.39
N PHE A 8 -0.36 -9.89 -9.15
CA PHE A 8 0.63 -9.18 -8.35
C PHE A 8 2.06 -9.37 -8.88
N ASN A 9 2.39 -10.54 -9.44
CA ASN A 9 3.68 -10.75 -10.08
C ASN A 9 3.90 -9.78 -11.24
N GLN A 10 2.90 -9.60 -12.09
CA GLN A 10 2.95 -8.62 -13.16
C GLN A 10 3.12 -7.21 -12.60
N TYR A 11 2.32 -6.83 -11.61
CA TYR A 11 2.39 -5.52 -10.96
C TYR A 11 3.77 -5.21 -10.39
N LEU A 12 4.37 -6.14 -9.61
CA LEU A 12 5.70 -5.96 -9.03
C LEU A 12 6.81 -5.94 -10.10
N THR A 13 6.64 -6.72 -11.17
CA THR A 13 7.56 -6.69 -12.31
C THR A 13 7.56 -5.32 -13.00
N GLU A 14 6.37 -4.78 -13.26
CA GLU A 14 6.19 -3.46 -13.86
C GLU A 14 6.74 -2.34 -12.97
N GLU A 15 6.62 -2.47 -11.63
CA GLU A 15 7.18 -1.52 -10.68
C GLU A 15 8.72 -1.49 -10.72
N VAL A 16 9.37 -2.65 -10.83
CA VAL A 16 10.84 -2.71 -11.00
C VAL A 16 11.27 -2.05 -12.31
N VAL A 17 10.50 -2.23 -13.38
CA VAL A 17 10.75 -1.60 -14.69
C VAL A 17 10.57 -0.09 -14.60
N GLU A 18 9.56 0.39 -13.90
CA GLU A 18 9.30 1.82 -13.66
C GLU A 18 10.42 2.44 -12.80
N ASP A 19 10.85 1.78 -11.71
CA ASP A 19 11.99 2.23 -10.91
C ASP A 19 13.28 2.36 -11.73
N TYR A 20 13.48 1.47 -12.71
CA TYR A 20 14.60 1.56 -13.61
C TYR A 20 14.45 2.71 -14.62
N SER A 21 13.28 2.88 -15.23
CA SER A 21 13.03 3.94 -16.21
C SER A 21 13.17 5.34 -15.59
N ASP A 22 12.78 5.48 -14.32
CA ASP A 22 12.89 6.72 -13.54
C ASP A 22 14.29 6.96 -12.96
N GLY A 23 15.24 6.03 -13.20
CA GLY A 23 16.61 6.13 -12.69
C GLY A 23 16.75 5.92 -11.18
N ILE A 24 15.72 5.42 -10.50
CA ILE A 24 15.75 5.13 -9.06
C ILE A 24 16.68 3.95 -8.77
N ILE A 25 16.69 2.96 -9.65
CA ILE A 25 17.60 1.82 -9.59
C ILE A 25 18.39 1.67 -10.88
N GLY A 26 19.65 1.22 -10.76
CA GLY A 26 20.48 0.94 -11.93
C GLY A 26 20.11 -0.38 -12.61
N ARG A 27 20.52 -0.54 -13.90
CA ARG A 27 20.24 -1.74 -14.71
C ARG A 27 20.60 -3.07 -14.03
N ARG A 28 21.75 -3.12 -13.31
CA ARG A 28 22.19 -4.33 -12.59
C ARG A 28 21.21 -4.71 -11.49
N GLU A 29 20.74 -3.73 -10.74
CA GLU A 29 19.77 -3.93 -9.67
C GLU A 29 18.40 -4.32 -10.22
N ALA A 30 17.94 -3.68 -11.30
CA ALA A 30 16.70 -4.05 -11.98
C ALA A 30 16.74 -5.50 -12.45
N LEU A 31 17.84 -5.94 -13.11
CA LEU A 31 18.01 -7.34 -13.51
C LEU A 31 18.00 -8.31 -12.32
N ARG A 32 18.61 -7.93 -11.19
CA ARG A 32 18.61 -8.73 -9.97
C ARG A 32 17.18 -8.88 -9.42
N ARG A 33 16.45 -7.77 -9.29
CA ARG A 33 15.07 -7.76 -8.77
C ARG A 33 14.11 -8.56 -9.68
N LEU A 34 14.18 -8.35 -10.99
CA LEU A 34 13.39 -9.11 -11.97
C LEU A 34 13.71 -10.62 -11.92
N GLY A 35 14.99 -10.99 -11.74
CA GLY A 35 15.40 -12.37 -11.54
C GLY A 35 14.82 -13.00 -10.28
N MET A 36 14.75 -12.26 -9.17
CA MET A 36 14.13 -12.70 -7.92
C MET A 36 12.60 -12.85 -8.04
N LEU A 37 11.97 -12.06 -8.92
CA LEU A 37 10.56 -12.22 -9.29
C LEU A 37 10.31 -13.39 -10.27
N GLY A 38 11.35 -14.15 -10.62
CA GLY A 38 11.24 -15.36 -11.44
C GLY A 38 11.42 -15.14 -12.95
N LEU A 39 11.79 -13.95 -13.41
CA LEU A 39 12.04 -13.69 -14.82
C LEU A 39 13.40 -14.26 -15.25
N THR A 40 13.44 -14.88 -16.42
CA THR A 40 14.72 -15.29 -17.03
C THR A 40 15.53 -14.06 -17.44
N ALA A 41 16.86 -14.19 -17.48
CA ALA A 41 17.74 -13.08 -17.87
C ALA A 41 17.43 -12.52 -19.26
N ALA A 42 16.95 -13.36 -20.19
CA ALA A 42 16.55 -12.95 -21.54
C ALA A 42 15.28 -12.07 -21.51
N LEU A 43 14.26 -12.45 -20.74
CA LEU A 43 13.02 -11.66 -20.59
C LEU A 43 13.28 -10.37 -19.84
N ALA A 44 14.00 -10.41 -18.72
CA ALA A 44 14.38 -9.23 -17.97
C ALA A 44 15.20 -8.23 -18.82
N GLY A 45 16.17 -8.75 -19.59
CA GLY A 45 16.99 -7.94 -20.49
C GLY A 45 16.19 -7.27 -21.62
N SER A 46 15.18 -7.97 -22.18
CA SER A 46 14.34 -7.42 -23.25
C SER A 46 13.38 -6.33 -22.71
N LEU A 47 12.84 -6.50 -21.51
CA LEU A 47 12.01 -5.48 -20.86
C LEU A 47 12.79 -4.18 -20.63
N LEU A 48 13.99 -4.27 -20.06
CA LEU A 48 14.82 -3.09 -19.79
C LEU A 48 15.33 -2.43 -21.10
N ALA A 49 15.61 -3.22 -22.14
CA ALA A 49 16.01 -2.67 -23.45
C ALA A 49 14.87 -1.89 -24.13
N ALA A 50 13.61 -2.29 -23.92
CA ALA A 50 12.46 -1.53 -24.42
C ALA A 50 12.36 -0.15 -23.73
N CYS A 51 12.66 -0.07 -22.43
CA CYS A 51 12.74 1.20 -21.69
C CYS A 51 13.89 2.09 -22.21
N ASP A 52 15.07 1.51 -22.43
CA ASP A 52 16.23 2.26 -22.99
C ASP A 52 15.90 2.86 -24.37
N ALA A 53 15.14 2.14 -25.21
CA ALA A 53 14.73 2.61 -26.53
C ALA A 53 13.66 3.71 -26.48
N ALA A 54 12.77 3.66 -25.49
CA ALA A 54 11.74 4.68 -25.26
C ALA A 54 12.30 5.95 -24.59
N GLY A 55 13.36 5.81 -23.77
CA GLY A 55 13.97 6.87 -22.97
C GLY A 55 14.98 7.77 -23.72
N GLN A 56 15.32 7.51 -24.98
CA GLN A 56 16.27 8.35 -25.76
C GLN A 56 15.76 9.75 -26.13
N GLY A 57 14.60 10.17 -25.59
CA GLY A 57 14.00 11.49 -25.82
C GLY A 57 14.19 12.53 -24.71
N SER A 58 14.63 12.15 -23.51
CA SER A 58 14.80 13.11 -22.40
C SER A 58 15.83 12.59 -21.40
N ALA A 59 17.10 12.94 -21.64
CA ALA A 59 18.11 12.82 -20.59
C ALA A 59 17.90 13.95 -19.58
N SER A 60 17.02 13.73 -18.61
CA SER A 60 17.06 14.45 -17.35
C SER A 60 18.21 13.88 -16.53
N GLU A 61 19.14 14.72 -16.08
CA GLU A 61 20.21 14.32 -15.17
C GLU A 61 19.59 13.59 -13.96
N PRO A 62 20.20 12.49 -13.48
CA PRO A 62 19.70 11.80 -12.31
C PRO A 62 19.71 12.77 -11.13
N ALA A 63 18.56 13.01 -10.54
CA ALA A 63 18.44 13.75 -9.28
C ALA A 63 19.15 12.95 -8.19
N THR A 64 20.44 13.23 -8.01
CA THR A 64 21.24 12.69 -6.93
C THR A 64 20.82 13.39 -5.63
N GLY A 65 20.02 12.72 -4.84
CA GLY A 65 19.78 13.12 -3.47
C GLY A 65 18.34 12.85 -3.02
N THR A 66 18.18 12.00 -2.04
CA THR A 66 17.03 12.11 -1.13
C THR A 66 16.95 13.55 -0.68
N PRO A 67 15.81 14.25 -0.82
CA PRO A 67 15.71 15.62 -0.30
C PRO A 67 15.98 15.58 1.20
N ALA A 68 17.15 16.01 1.61
CA ALA A 68 17.49 16.12 3.02
C ALA A 68 16.51 17.09 3.68
N GLY A 69 15.62 16.58 4.56
CA GLY A 69 14.69 17.39 5.33
C GLY A 69 13.28 17.53 4.76
N SER A 70 12.81 16.57 3.94
CA SER A 70 11.39 16.55 3.57
C SER A 70 10.51 16.36 4.82
N VAL A 71 9.59 17.32 5.05
CA VAL A 71 8.66 17.23 6.17
C VAL A 71 7.58 16.21 5.82
N PRO A 72 7.39 15.16 6.63
CA PRO A 72 6.34 14.17 6.40
C PRO A 72 4.95 14.82 6.38
N ALA A 73 4.02 14.26 5.61
CA ALA A 73 2.63 14.70 5.60
C ALA A 73 1.95 14.40 6.94
N GLY A 74 1.24 15.38 7.51
CA GLY A 74 0.48 15.25 8.75
C GLY A 74 1.25 15.67 10.02
N PRO A 75 0.74 15.37 11.21
CA PRO A 75 1.36 15.71 12.48
C PRO A 75 2.60 14.86 12.76
N SER A 76 3.38 15.27 13.77
CA SER A 76 4.48 14.44 14.30
C SER A 76 3.95 13.07 14.73
N ALA A 77 4.62 12.02 14.30
CA ALA A 77 4.21 10.66 14.60
C ALA A 77 4.33 10.34 16.10
N ARG A 78 3.34 9.66 16.66
CA ARG A 78 3.49 8.97 17.94
C ARG A 78 4.40 7.76 17.76
N SER A 79 5.08 7.35 18.83
CA SER A 79 5.83 6.10 18.81
C SER A 79 4.90 4.91 18.61
N THR A 80 5.35 3.94 17.83
CA THR A 80 4.67 2.65 17.68
C THR A 80 5.28 1.61 18.60
N GLU A 81 4.44 0.73 19.12
CA GLU A 81 4.83 -0.48 19.83
C GLU A 81 4.84 -1.66 18.86
N SER A 82 5.90 -2.46 18.86
CA SER A 82 5.91 -3.74 18.14
C SER A 82 5.09 -4.76 18.93
N ILE A 83 4.06 -5.32 18.28
CA ILE A 83 3.16 -6.28 18.89
C ILE A 83 3.14 -7.59 18.10
N THR A 84 2.70 -8.66 18.79
CA THR A 84 2.33 -9.91 18.16
C THR A 84 0.90 -10.27 18.58
N PHE A 85 0.13 -10.82 17.66
CA PHE A 85 -1.26 -11.20 17.88
C PHE A 85 -1.61 -12.48 17.12
N ALA A 86 -2.77 -13.06 17.43
CA ALA A 86 -3.22 -14.29 16.80
C ALA A 86 -3.63 -14.05 15.34
N GLY A 87 -3.10 -14.86 14.45
CA GLY A 87 -3.47 -14.94 13.05
C GLY A 87 -4.29 -16.19 12.72
N PRO A 88 -4.69 -16.36 11.46
CA PRO A 88 -5.37 -17.56 10.99
C PRO A 88 -4.52 -18.82 11.21
N GLN A 89 -5.17 -19.97 11.49
CA GLN A 89 -4.51 -21.29 11.62
C GLN A 89 -3.40 -21.31 12.70
N ASP A 90 -3.65 -20.66 13.84
CA ASP A 90 -2.71 -20.56 14.98
C ASP A 90 -1.37 -19.85 14.65
N ARG A 91 -1.29 -19.17 13.51
CA ARG A 91 -0.13 -18.34 13.17
C ARG A 91 -0.03 -17.14 14.10
N LYS A 92 1.19 -16.64 14.29
CA LYS A 92 1.44 -15.38 15.01
C LYS A 92 1.73 -14.30 14.00
N LEU A 93 0.90 -13.26 13.99
CA LEU A 93 1.14 -12.06 13.19
C LEU A 93 1.92 -11.04 14.02
N GLN A 94 2.74 -10.26 13.33
CA GLN A 94 3.51 -9.15 13.86
C GLN A 94 2.91 -7.83 13.36
N GLY A 95 3.08 -6.76 14.11
CA GLY A 95 2.63 -5.44 13.67
C GLY A 95 3.19 -4.32 14.51
N ALA A 96 2.91 -3.10 14.07
CA ALA A 96 3.22 -1.87 14.78
C ALA A 96 1.90 -1.20 15.22
N TRP A 97 1.74 -1.05 16.53
CA TRP A 97 0.56 -0.45 17.14
C TRP A 97 0.84 0.97 17.64
N ALA A 98 -0.07 1.89 17.42
CA ALA A 98 -0.06 3.22 18.02
C ALA A 98 -1.47 3.58 18.53
N ALA A 99 -1.60 3.84 19.82
CA ALA A 99 -2.85 4.27 20.42
C ALA A 99 -3.05 5.78 20.29
N ALA A 100 -4.28 6.20 19.98
CA ALA A 100 -4.70 7.58 20.14
C ALA A 100 -5.21 7.79 21.58
N ASP A 101 -5.07 9.02 22.16
CA ASP A 101 -5.51 9.30 23.52
C ASP A 101 -7.05 9.27 23.66
N ASN A 102 -7.75 9.81 22.66
CA ASN A 102 -9.20 9.82 22.57
C ASN A 102 -9.59 9.36 21.16
N PRO A 103 -9.61 8.05 20.92
CA PRO A 103 -9.79 7.51 19.58
C PRO A 103 -11.18 7.82 19.03
N ARG A 104 -11.22 8.39 17.83
CA ARG A 104 -12.45 8.59 17.03
C ARG A 104 -12.77 7.39 16.17
N GLY A 105 -11.82 6.46 16.02
CA GLY A 105 -11.91 5.25 15.23
C GLY A 105 -10.61 4.48 15.30
N ALA A 106 -10.57 3.34 14.65
CA ALA A 106 -9.37 2.51 14.53
C ALA A 106 -9.03 2.25 13.06
N VAL A 107 -7.73 2.19 12.72
CA VAL A 107 -7.28 2.08 11.33
C VAL A 107 -6.27 0.96 11.17
N LEU A 108 -6.56 0.03 10.25
CA LEU A 108 -5.60 -0.92 9.71
C LEU A 108 -4.74 -0.23 8.66
N VAL A 109 -3.43 -0.27 8.82
CA VAL A 109 -2.46 0.26 7.86
C VAL A 109 -1.77 -0.90 7.14
N ILE A 110 -1.78 -0.87 5.81
CA ILE A 110 -1.17 -1.90 4.97
C ILE A 110 0.04 -1.30 4.25
N HIS A 111 1.18 -1.95 4.45
CA HIS A 111 2.48 -1.48 3.98
C HIS A 111 2.66 -1.62 2.46
N GLU A 112 3.67 -0.94 1.93
CA GLU A 112 4.13 -1.04 0.54
C GLU A 112 4.84 -2.39 0.28
N ASN A 113 5.32 -2.60 -0.94
CA ASN A 113 6.08 -3.79 -1.35
C ASN A 113 7.44 -3.96 -0.63
N ARG A 114 7.81 -3.01 0.23
CA ARG A 114 9.03 -3.04 1.08
C ARG A 114 8.76 -3.54 2.50
N GLY A 115 7.52 -3.97 2.80
CA GLY A 115 7.13 -4.47 4.11
C GLY A 115 6.90 -3.38 5.15
N LEU A 116 6.93 -3.77 6.43
CA LEU A 116 6.69 -2.90 7.59
C LEU A 116 7.93 -2.04 7.91
N THR A 117 8.18 -1.03 7.07
CA THR A 117 9.30 -0.08 7.18
C THR A 117 9.06 0.99 8.25
N ASP A 118 10.10 1.78 8.58
CA ASP A 118 9.98 2.94 9.46
C ASP A 118 9.03 4.01 8.91
N HIS A 119 8.94 4.17 7.58
CA HIS A 119 7.93 5.03 6.95
C HIS A 119 6.51 4.60 7.34
N ILE A 120 6.16 3.33 7.19
CA ILE A 120 4.83 2.80 7.55
C ILE A 120 4.57 2.90 9.06
N ARG A 121 5.59 2.67 9.90
CA ARG A 121 5.49 2.92 11.35
C ARG A 121 5.22 4.40 11.65
N SER A 122 5.88 5.30 10.93
CA SER A 122 5.63 6.75 11.01
C SER A 122 4.21 7.11 10.58
N VAL A 123 3.70 6.56 9.48
CA VAL A 123 2.29 6.75 9.04
C VAL A 123 1.32 6.27 10.14
N THR A 124 1.55 5.10 10.72
CA THR A 124 0.75 4.55 11.82
C THR A 124 0.73 5.50 13.02
N GLY A 125 1.88 6.04 13.42
CA GLY A 125 2.00 7.01 14.48
C GLY A 125 1.34 8.36 14.18
N ARG A 126 1.37 8.82 12.91
CA ARG A 126 0.69 10.06 12.47
C ARG A 126 -0.83 9.93 12.50
N LEU A 127 -1.38 8.78 12.12
CA LEU A 127 -2.81 8.50 12.25
C LEU A 127 -3.25 8.49 13.72
N ALA A 128 -2.45 7.89 14.61
CA ALA A 128 -2.71 7.92 16.04
C ALA A 128 -2.66 9.36 16.62
N ALA A 129 -1.72 10.18 16.16
CA ALA A 129 -1.65 11.59 16.50
C ALA A 129 -2.86 12.40 15.98
N SER A 130 -3.49 11.95 14.89
CA SER A 130 -4.71 12.52 14.33
C SER A 130 -6.01 11.97 14.94
N GLY A 131 -5.91 11.15 16.00
CA GLY A 131 -7.06 10.61 16.73
C GLY A 131 -7.59 9.27 16.25
N TYR A 132 -6.81 8.49 15.49
CA TYR A 132 -7.17 7.14 15.06
C TYR A 132 -6.18 6.11 15.59
N SER A 133 -6.57 5.29 16.56
CA SER A 133 -5.72 4.19 17.00
C SER A 133 -5.41 3.28 15.82
N SER A 134 -4.12 2.99 15.58
CA SER A 134 -3.71 2.39 14.30
C SER A 134 -2.82 1.18 14.48
N LEU A 135 -3.03 0.18 13.64
CA LEU A 135 -2.25 -1.06 13.58
C LEU A 135 -1.73 -1.25 12.16
N ALA A 136 -0.42 -1.23 11.99
CA ALA A 136 0.20 -1.70 10.76
C ALA A 136 0.55 -3.19 10.91
N VAL A 137 -0.05 -4.04 10.09
CA VAL A 137 0.26 -5.48 10.05
C VAL A 137 1.49 -5.73 9.18
N ASP A 138 2.38 -6.62 9.62
CA ASP A 138 3.47 -7.14 8.80
C ASP A 138 2.97 -8.39 8.03
N LEU A 139 2.71 -8.23 6.75
CA LEU A 139 2.19 -9.32 5.90
C LEU A 139 3.20 -10.43 5.62
N LEU A 140 4.47 -10.23 6.02
CA LEU A 140 5.52 -11.24 6.02
C LEU A 140 5.76 -11.88 7.39
N SER A 141 4.79 -11.79 8.30
CA SER A 141 4.90 -12.35 9.66
C SER A 141 5.26 -13.82 9.69
N GLU A 142 4.73 -14.63 8.76
CA GLU A 142 5.01 -16.06 8.66
C GLU A 142 6.44 -16.35 8.16
N GLU A 143 7.01 -15.46 7.37
CA GLU A 143 8.39 -15.49 6.88
C GLU A 143 9.40 -14.94 7.91
N GLY A 144 8.95 -14.66 9.14
CA GLY A 144 9.75 -14.11 10.22
C GLY A 144 9.61 -12.58 10.39
N GLY A 145 8.80 -11.95 9.56
CA GLY A 145 8.58 -10.51 9.50
C GLY A 145 9.56 -9.78 8.60
N THR A 146 9.20 -8.56 8.22
CA THR A 146 10.03 -7.71 7.34
C THR A 146 11.47 -7.58 7.82
N ALA A 147 11.70 -7.48 9.12
CA ALA A 147 13.03 -7.30 9.71
C ALA A 147 13.96 -8.53 9.57
N SER A 148 13.45 -9.69 9.14
CA SER A 148 14.26 -10.88 8.89
C SER A 148 15.00 -10.88 7.54
N PHE A 149 14.60 -9.99 6.63
CA PHE A 149 15.20 -9.85 5.31
C PHE A 149 16.38 -8.87 5.33
N THR A 150 17.35 -9.09 4.45
CA THR A 150 18.57 -8.28 4.41
C THR A 150 18.45 -7.07 3.49
N ASP A 151 17.56 -7.12 2.51
CA ASP A 151 17.29 -6.01 1.59
C ASP A 151 15.84 -5.99 1.07
N GLU A 152 15.45 -4.86 0.49
CA GLU A 152 14.09 -4.63 -0.02
C GLU A 152 13.68 -5.55 -1.18
N ALA A 153 14.62 -6.00 -1.99
CA ALA A 153 14.32 -6.90 -3.10
C ALA A 153 13.94 -8.30 -2.62
N GLU A 154 14.56 -8.76 -1.52
CA GLU A 154 14.17 -10.02 -0.86
C GLU A 154 12.76 -9.91 -0.28
N VAL A 155 12.41 -8.77 0.35
CA VAL A 155 11.05 -8.47 0.84
C VAL A 155 10.05 -8.54 -0.29
N THR A 156 10.30 -7.82 -1.39
CA THR A 156 9.42 -7.80 -2.57
C THR A 156 9.25 -9.20 -3.16
N ALA A 157 10.32 -9.98 -3.28
CA ALA A 157 10.26 -11.35 -3.79
C ALA A 157 9.48 -12.29 -2.85
N ALA A 158 9.63 -12.12 -1.54
CA ALA A 158 8.87 -12.88 -0.56
C ALA A 158 7.38 -12.57 -0.67
N LEU A 159 6.98 -11.30 -0.73
CA LEU A 159 5.58 -10.89 -0.95
C LEU A 159 5.01 -11.50 -2.23
N ASN A 160 5.80 -11.52 -3.32
CA ASN A 160 5.38 -12.10 -4.59
C ASN A 160 5.16 -13.63 -4.54
N SER A 161 5.77 -14.31 -3.58
CA SER A 161 5.63 -15.77 -3.42
C SER A 161 4.39 -16.20 -2.62
N VAL A 162 3.70 -15.24 -1.99
CA VAL A 162 2.58 -15.48 -1.09
C VAL A 162 1.26 -15.28 -1.82
N PRO A 163 0.28 -16.19 -1.69
CA PRO A 163 -1.05 -16.01 -2.26
C PRO A 163 -1.81 -14.85 -1.62
N ASP A 164 -2.51 -14.03 -2.40
CA ASP A 164 -3.34 -12.92 -1.94
C ASP A 164 -4.35 -13.33 -0.87
N SER A 165 -4.90 -14.54 -0.99
CA SER A 165 -5.86 -15.08 -0.02
C SER A 165 -5.28 -15.19 1.39
N ARG A 166 -3.95 -15.43 1.52
CA ARG A 166 -3.26 -15.42 2.82
C ARG A 166 -3.19 -13.99 3.38
N PHE A 167 -2.79 -13.02 2.56
CA PHE A 167 -2.76 -11.62 2.98
C PHE A 167 -4.13 -11.13 3.42
N VAL A 168 -5.17 -11.47 2.67
CA VAL A 168 -6.55 -11.14 3.04
C VAL A 168 -6.92 -11.76 4.39
N ALA A 169 -6.57 -13.02 4.65
CA ALA A 169 -6.84 -13.67 5.92
C ALA A 169 -6.09 -13.00 7.09
N ASP A 170 -4.83 -12.62 6.88
CA ASP A 170 -4.02 -11.93 7.88
C ASP A 170 -4.56 -10.51 8.17
N MET A 171 -4.99 -9.77 7.14
CA MET A 171 -5.64 -8.47 7.32
C MET A 171 -6.97 -8.59 8.09
N LYS A 172 -7.78 -9.60 7.80
CA LYS A 172 -9.03 -9.87 8.56
C LYS A 172 -8.75 -10.21 10.04
N ALA A 173 -7.67 -10.93 10.33
CA ALA A 173 -7.22 -11.17 11.70
C ALA A 173 -6.73 -9.89 12.39
N ALA A 174 -6.00 -9.02 11.67
CA ALA A 174 -5.58 -7.72 12.18
C ALA A 174 -6.77 -6.78 12.47
N ILE A 175 -7.86 -6.86 11.70
CA ILE A 175 -9.12 -6.17 12.02
C ILE A 175 -9.69 -6.71 13.33
N GLY A 176 -9.68 -8.03 13.56
CA GLY A 176 -10.10 -8.62 14.84
C GLY A 176 -9.24 -8.15 16.02
N GLU A 177 -7.94 -7.97 15.83
CA GLU A 177 -7.06 -7.39 16.84
C GLU A 177 -7.40 -5.91 17.12
N LEU A 178 -7.76 -5.14 16.08
CA LEU A 178 -8.25 -3.77 16.25
C LEU A 178 -9.54 -3.71 17.06
N GLU A 179 -10.50 -4.61 16.82
CA GLU A 179 -11.75 -4.71 17.61
C GLU A 179 -11.46 -4.98 19.08
N THR A 180 -10.41 -5.76 19.37
CA THR A 180 -10.01 -6.06 20.75
C THR A 180 -9.34 -4.87 21.44
N ARG A 181 -8.49 -4.12 20.71
CA ARG A 181 -7.71 -2.98 21.26
C ARG A 181 -8.49 -1.67 21.30
N ALA A 182 -9.41 -1.49 20.38
CA ALA A 182 -10.22 -0.28 20.24
C ALA A 182 -11.70 -0.64 20.25
N VAL A 183 -12.16 -1.07 21.43
CA VAL A 183 -13.53 -1.53 21.64
C VAL A 183 -14.52 -0.44 21.22
N ASP A 184 -15.59 -0.84 20.53
CA ASP A 184 -16.66 0.03 20.00
C ASP A 184 -16.21 1.06 18.93
N ALA A 185 -14.92 1.07 18.53
CA ALA A 185 -14.46 1.94 17.47
C ALA A 185 -14.88 1.42 16.09
N LYS A 186 -15.34 2.31 15.21
CA LYS A 186 -15.47 1.98 13.79
C LYS A 186 -14.08 1.77 13.19
N ILE A 187 -13.98 0.84 12.26
CA ILE A 187 -12.70 0.44 11.67
C ILE A 187 -12.58 0.94 10.23
N GLY A 188 -11.45 1.58 9.95
CA GLY A 188 -11.00 1.92 8.62
C GLY A 188 -9.79 1.10 8.20
N ALA A 189 -9.50 1.12 6.90
CA ALA A 189 -8.26 0.59 6.34
C ALA A 189 -7.61 1.61 5.40
N VAL A 190 -6.29 1.72 5.44
CA VAL A 190 -5.50 2.46 4.46
C VAL A 190 -4.31 1.62 4.04
N GLY A 191 -3.96 1.68 2.76
CA GLY A 191 -2.80 0.98 2.25
C GLY A 191 -2.17 1.73 1.09
N PHE A 192 -0.88 1.52 0.89
CA PHE A 192 -0.07 2.28 -0.05
C PHE A 192 0.58 1.34 -1.06
N CYS A 193 0.58 1.68 -2.36
CA CYS A 193 1.20 0.88 -3.40
C CYS A 193 0.63 -0.56 -3.42
N PHE A 194 1.45 -1.58 -3.21
CA PHE A 194 1.02 -2.95 -2.93
C PHE A 194 -0.09 -3.00 -1.88
N GLY A 195 0.08 -2.29 -0.75
CA GLY A 195 -0.94 -2.20 0.30
C GLY A 195 -2.24 -1.55 -0.15
N GLY A 196 -2.19 -0.61 -1.09
CA GLY A 196 -3.39 -0.06 -1.73
C GLY A 196 -4.15 -1.13 -2.53
N GLY A 197 -3.42 -1.98 -3.28
CA GLY A 197 -3.97 -3.16 -3.93
C GLY A 197 -4.58 -4.15 -2.93
N MET A 198 -3.93 -4.34 -1.78
CA MET A 198 -4.44 -5.20 -0.71
C MET A 198 -5.72 -4.65 -0.06
N VAL A 199 -5.88 -3.32 0.05
CA VAL A 199 -7.16 -2.73 0.49
C VAL A 199 -8.28 -3.07 -0.50
N TRP A 200 -8.03 -2.95 -1.81
CA TRP A 200 -8.98 -3.38 -2.83
C TRP A 200 -9.32 -4.87 -2.72
N SER A 201 -8.30 -5.71 -2.53
CA SER A 201 -8.48 -7.17 -2.36
C SER A 201 -9.27 -7.50 -1.08
N LEU A 202 -9.04 -6.78 0.02
CA LEU A 202 -9.80 -6.94 1.26
C LEU A 202 -11.28 -6.59 1.07
N LEU A 203 -11.59 -5.49 0.38
CA LEU A 203 -12.96 -5.11 0.03
C LEU A 203 -13.63 -6.17 -0.87
N ALA A 204 -12.92 -6.67 -1.88
CA ALA A 204 -13.43 -7.69 -2.81
C ALA A 204 -13.65 -9.06 -2.14
N ALA A 205 -12.84 -9.39 -1.13
CA ALA A 205 -13.01 -10.60 -0.32
C ALA A 205 -14.16 -10.52 0.70
N GLY A 206 -14.85 -9.38 0.77
CA GLY A 206 -15.96 -9.14 1.69
C GLY A 206 -15.49 -8.94 3.13
N GLU A 207 -15.46 -7.69 3.58
CA GLU A 207 -15.14 -7.33 4.97
C GLU A 207 -16.19 -6.34 5.52
N PRO A 208 -17.31 -6.84 6.06
CA PRO A 208 -18.42 -5.99 6.51
C PRO A 208 -18.12 -5.14 7.76
N ARG A 209 -17.00 -5.38 8.46
CA ARG A 209 -16.57 -4.58 9.60
C ARG A 209 -15.92 -3.25 9.21
N LEU A 210 -15.49 -3.11 7.94
CA LEU A 210 -14.94 -1.84 7.46
C LEU A 210 -16.03 -0.79 7.31
N ALA A 211 -15.87 0.34 7.99
CA ALA A 211 -16.68 1.55 7.82
C ALA A 211 -16.05 2.53 6.83
N ALA A 212 -14.73 2.49 6.65
CA ALA A 212 -14.01 3.28 5.64
C ALA A 212 -12.83 2.51 5.05
N ALA A 213 -12.47 2.81 3.81
CA ALA A 213 -11.28 2.27 3.16
C ALA A 213 -10.62 3.34 2.27
N ALA A 214 -9.29 3.36 2.26
CA ALA A 214 -8.52 4.33 1.48
C ALA A 214 -7.33 3.64 0.77
N PRO A 215 -7.54 3.03 -0.41
CA PRO A 215 -6.47 2.52 -1.25
C PRO A 215 -5.72 3.66 -1.92
N PHE A 216 -4.42 3.82 -1.62
CA PHE A 216 -3.52 4.79 -2.23
C PHE A 216 -2.71 4.14 -3.33
N TYR A 217 -2.81 4.68 -4.54
CA TYR A 217 -2.07 4.27 -5.75
C TYR A 217 -1.82 2.75 -5.83
N GLY A 218 -2.85 1.97 -5.52
CA GLY A 218 -2.83 0.52 -5.59
C GLY A 218 -3.67 -0.02 -6.75
N PRO A 219 -3.23 -1.09 -7.42
CA PRO A 219 -3.95 -1.67 -8.54
C PRO A 219 -5.25 -2.33 -8.07
N LEU A 220 -6.30 -2.18 -8.87
CA LEU A 220 -7.55 -2.92 -8.64
C LEU A 220 -7.37 -4.39 -9.07
N PRO A 221 -7.75 -5.38 -8.26
CA PRO A 221 -7.76 -6.77 -8.68
C PRO A 221 -8.79 -7.03 -9.78
N ASP A 222 -8.47 -7.94 -10.70
CA ASP A 222 -9.38 -8.30 -11.78
C ASP A 222 -10.68 -8.91 -11.24
N GLY A 223 -11.79 -8.47 -11.83
CA GLY A 223 -13.11 -8.96 -11.45
C GLY A 223 -13.56 -8.56 -10.05
N ALA A 224 -13.02 -7.48 -9.49
CA ALA A 224 -13.39 -6.98 -8.18
C ALA A 224 -14.90 -6.79 -8.03
N ASP A 225 -15.47 -7.33 -6.96
CA ASP A 225 -16.87 -7.15 -6.55
C ASP A 225 -16.90 -6.82 -5.05
N PHE A 226 -17.48 -5.67 -4.72
CA PHE A 226 -17.47 -5.15 -3.35
C PHE A 226 -18.76 -5.38 -2.57
N ALA A 227 -19.68 -6.19 -3.11
CA ALA A 227 -20.95 -6.49 -2.46
C ALA A 227 -20.81 -7.08 -1.05
N GLY A 228 -19.70 -7.77 -0.77
CA GLY A 228 -19.40 -8.34 0.54
C GLY A 228 -18.90 -7.34 1.59
N SER A 229 -18.66 -6.07 1.22
CA SER A 229 -18.21 -4.98 2.10
C SER A 229 -19.21 -3.82 2.14
N PRO A 230 -20.48 -4.05 2.46
CA PRO A 230 -21.59 -3.11 2.23
C PRO A 230 -21.51 -1.83 3.07
N ASN A 231 -20.70 -1.82 4.11
CA ASN A 231 -20.61 -0.70 5.06
C ASN A 231 -19.42 0.24 4.76
N ALA A 232 -18.53 -0.15 3.84
CA ALA A 232 -17.33 0.61 3.57
C ALA A 232 -17.60 1.86 2.73
N ALA A 233 -17.22 3.04 3.24
CA ALA A 233 -17.05 4.23 2.42
C ALA A 233 -15.62 4.24 1.85
N VAL A 234 -15.44 4.41 0.52
CA VAL A 234 -14.16 4.21 -0.14
C VAL A 234 -13.60 5.50 -0.75
N LEU A 235 -12.39 5.87 -0.35
CA LEU A 235 -11.61 6.97 -0.93
C LEU A 235 -10.50 6.39 -1.82
N GLY A 236 -10.72 6.30 -3.13
CA GLY A 236 -9.68 5.90 -4.09
C GLY A 236 -8.71 7.04 -4.36
N VAL A 237 -7.43 6.86 -4.00
CA VAL A 237 -6.39 7.88 -4.17
C VAL A 237 -5.44 7.49 -5.29
N TYR A 238 -5.37 8.34 -6.31
CA TYR A 238 -4.57 8.14 -7.52
C TYR A 238 -3.54 9.26 -7.71
N ALA A 239 -2.48 8.98 -8.43
CA ALA A 239 -1.46 9.94 -8.82
C ALA A 239 -1.55 10.21 -10.34
N GLU A 240 -1.48 11.48 -10.76
CA GLU A 240 -1.69 11.85 -12.18
C GLU A 240 -0.70 11.14 -13.12
N GLN A 241 0.55 10.99 -12.69
CA GLN A 241 1.64 10.44 -13.50
C GLN A 241 1.81 8.92 -13.35
N ASP A 242 0.90 8.24 -12.64
CA ASP A 242 0.92 6.77 -12.46
C ASP A 242 -0.01 6.11 -13.49
N GLU A 243 0.46 6.01 -14.75
CA GLU A 243 -0.34 5.46 -15.85
C GLU A 243 -0.82 4.03 -15.58
N ARG A 244 0.03 3.22 -14.96
CA ARG A 244 -0.20 1.81 -14.67
C ARG A 244 -1.39 1.61 -13.72
N VAL A 245 -1.41 2.32 -12.60
CA VAL A 245 -2.52 2.23 -11.64
C VAL A 245 -3.75 2.95 -12.18
N ASN A 246 -3.58 4.09 -12.85
CA ASN A 246 -4.67 4.86 -13.46
C ASN A 246 -5.46 4.06 -14.50
N ALA A 247 -4.84 3.09 -15.18
CA ALA A 247 -5.53 2.17 -16.10
C ALA A 247 -6.66 1.35 -15.43
N THR A 248 -6.64 1.23 -14.10
CA THR A 248 -7.66 0.51 -13.33
C THR A 248 -8.75 1.41 -12.73
N ARG A 249 -8.58 2.75 -12.78
CA ARG A 249 -9.41 3.72 -12.08
C ARG A 249 -10.88 3.68 -12.49
N GLU A 250 -11.18 3.60 -13.77
CA GLU A 250 -12.56 3.55 -14.28
C GLU A 250 -13.27 2.27 -13.81
N LYS A 251 -12.57 1.13 -13.88
CA LYS A 251 -13.10 -0.15 -13.39
C LYS A 251 -13.36 -0.12 -11.88
N ALA A 252 -12.51 0.58 -11.11
CA ALA A 252 -12.74 0.76 -9.67
C ALA A 252 -14.02 1.57 -9.41
N ALA A 253 -14.22 2.68 -10.13
CA ALA A 253 -15.44 3.48 -10.04
C ALA A 253 -16.70 2.64 -10.37
N GLU A 254 -16.69 1.93 -11.48
CA GLU A 254 -17.79 1.06 -11.90
C GLU A 254 -18.13 -0.03 -10.86
N ALA A 255 -17.10 -0.66 -10.27
CA ALA A 255 -17.29 -1.68 -9.24
C ALA A 255 -17.86 -1.10 -7.94
N LEU A 256 -17.43 0.11 -7.53
CA LEU A 256 -17.97 0.83 -6.38
C LEU A 256 -19.45 1.25 -6.60
N GLU A 257 -19.77 1.78 -7.78
CA GLU A 257 -21.14 2.13 -8.17
C GLU A 257 -22.06 0.89 -8.19
N LYS A 258 -21.60 -0.21 -8.81
CA LYS A 258 -22.30 -1.48 -8.83
C LYS A 258 -22.62 -1.99 -7.42
N ALA A 259 -21.67 -1.88 -6.50
CA ALA A 259 -21.84 -2.25 -5.10
C ALA A 259 -22.64 -1.21 -4.29
N ARG A 260 -22.95 -0.05 -4.86
CA ARG A 260 -23.64 1.09 -4.22
C ARG A 260 -22.91 1.59 -2.97
N LEU A 261 -21.61 1.55 -2.96
CA LEU A 261 -20.81 2.07 -1.85
C LEU A 261 -20.69 3.58 -1.95
N THR A 262 -20.71 4.25 -0.79
CA THR A 262 -20.29 5.64 -0.71
C THR A 262 -18.82 5.71 -1.12
N HIS A 263 -18.50 6.53 -2.12
CA HIS A 263 -17.11 6.61 -2.58
C HIS A 263 -16.76 7.97 -3.16
N GLU A 264 -15.47 8.24 -3.14
CA GLU A 264 -14.83 9.34 -3.86
C GLU A 264 -13.54 8.83 -4.49
N ILE A 265 -13.25 9.26 -5.71
CA ILE A 265 -11.99 8.98 -6.39
C ILE A 265 -11.31 10.31 -6.65
N VAL A 266 -10.10 10.47 -6.13
CA VAL A 266 -9.29 11.68 -6.29
C VAL A 266 -7.98 11.36 -6.99
N THR A 267 -7.54 12.25 -7.87
CA THR A 267 -6.25 12.18 -8.55
C THR A 267 -5.43 13.41 -8.18
N PHE A 268 -4.25 13.20 -7.61
CA PHE A 268 -3.36 14.28 -7.22
C PHE A 268 -2.48 14.72 -8.40
N PRO A 269 -2.52 16.02 -8.78
CA PRO A 269 -1.79 16.52 -9.93
C PRO A 269 -0.28 16.56 -9.65
N ASN A 270 0.52 16.39 -10.70
CA ASN A 270 1.99 16.38 -10.66
C ASN A 270 2.59 15.36 -9.68
N ALA A 271 1.85 14.32 -9.33
CA ALA A 271 2.27 13.25 -8.45
C ALA A 271 2.49 11.96 -9.25
N GLY A 272 3.60 11.29 -8.98
CA GLY A 272 3.91 9.95 -9.49
C GLY A 272 3.53 8.86 -8.50
N HIS A 273 3.77 7.61 -8.89
CA HIS A 273 3.60 6.47 -7.98
C HIS A 273 4.37 6.67 -6.67
N ALA A 274 3.84 6.25 -5.54
CA ALA A 274 4.44 6.38 -4.21
C ALA A 274 4.73 7.83 -3.75
N PHE A 275 4.02 8.84 -4.28
CA PHE A 275 4.21 10.25 -3.93
C PHE A 275 4.05 10.58 -2.44
N PHE A 276 3.43 9.69 -1.67
CA PHE A 276 3.20 9.88 -0.23
C PHE A 276 4.39 9.44 0.63
N ASN A 277 5.30 8.62 0.08
CA ASN A 277 6.42 8.08 0.82
C ASN A 277 7.56 9.10 0.98
N ASP A 278 7.63 9.72 2.15
CA ASP A 278 8.60 10.77 2.52
C ASP A 278 10.06 10.29 2.62
N THR A 279 10.31 8.98 2.49
CA THR A 279 11.64 8.38 2.38
C THR A 279 12.02 8.02 0.95
N GLY A 280 11.06 8.10 0.01
CA GLY A 280 11.25 7.73 -1.40
C GLY A 280 11.63 8.92 -2.29
N GLN A 281 12.25 8.65 -3.43
CA GLN A 281 12.68 9.68 -4.40
C GLN A 281 11.50 10.35 -5.12
N ARG A 282 10.33 9.69 -5.19
CA ARG A 282 9.10 10.22 -5.80
C ARG A 282 8.24 11.03 -4.82
N TYR A 283 8.75 11.32 -3.62
CA TYR A 283 7.98 12.09 -2.64
C TYR A 283 7.58 13.45 -3.18
N ASN A 284 6.28 13.73 -3.14
CA ASN A 284 5.73 15.05 -3.47
C ASN A 284 5.09 15.65 -2.22
N PRO A 285 5.78 16.58 -1.51
CA PRO A 285 5.30 17.11 -0.23
C PRO A 285 3.91 17.77 -0.32
N ALA A 286 3.62 18.48 -1.41
CA ALA A 286 2.35 19.16 -1.60
C ALA A 286 1.20 18.17 -1.82
N ALA A 287 1.39 17.19 -2.72
CA ALA A 287 0.41 16.15 -2.96
C ALA A 287 0.21 15.27 -1.70
N ALA A 288 1.29 14.91 -1.01
CA ALA A 288 1.24 14.11 0.21
C ALA A 288 0.48 14.83 1.34
N ALA A 289 0.74 16.12 1.56
CA ALA A 289 0.01 16.91 2.56
C ALA A 289 -1.48 17.00 2.23
N ALA A 290 -1.84 17.27 0.97
CA ALA A 290 -3.23 17.34 0.52
C ALA A 290 -3.93 15.97 0.62
N ALA A 291 -3.23 14.88 0.26
CA ALA A 291 -3.76 13.52 0.37
C ALA A 291 -3.96 13.10 1.84
N TYR A 292 -3.03 13.47 2.73
CA TYR A 292 -3.18 13.21 4.16
C TYR A 292 -4.39 13.95 4.73
N GLN A 293 -4.56 15.24 4.42
CA GLN A 293 -5.74 16.00 4.87
C GLN A 293 -7.03 15.36 4.35
N LYS A 294 -7.07 14.99 3.07
CA LYS A 294 -8.23 14.31 2.47
C LYS A 294 -8.56 12.98 3.16
N LEU A 295 -7.54 12.20 3.50
CA LEU A 295 -7.69 10.95 4.25
C LEU A 295 -8.29 11.18 5.64
N ILE A 296 -7.79 12.19 6.37
CA ILE A 296 -8.28 12.51 7.72
C ILE A 296 -9.72 13.05 7.68
N ASP A 297 -10.07 13.86 6.69
CA ASP A 297 -11.43 14.34 6.48
C ASP A 297 -12.39 13.19 6.16
N TRP A 298 -11.93 12.23 5.32
CA TRP A 298 -12.68 11.03 4.99
C TRP A 298 -12.93 10.15 6.21
N PHE A 299 -11.90 9.88 6.98
CA PHE A 299 -12.03 9.12 8.22
C PHE A 299 -12.89 9.86 9.26
N GLY A 300 -12.77 11.19 9.35
CA GLY A 300 -13.62 12.01 10.20
C GLY A 300 -15.10 11.92 9.87
N SER A 301 -15.42 11.76 8.58
CA SER A 301 -16.82 11.66 8.12
C SER A 301 -17.42 10.26 8.33
N HIS A 302 -16.60 9.21 8.35
CA HIS A 302 -17.09 7.83 8.32
C HIS A 302 -16.74 7.01 9.56
N LEU A 303 -15.66 7.35 10.28
CA LEU A 303 -15.28 6.66 11.52
C LEU A 303 -15.72 7.39 12.79
N GLY A 304 -15.73 8.71 12.75
CA GLY A 304 -16.13 9.56 13.90
C GLY A 304 -15.15 10.66 14.20
#